data_cfdd403ad9373686ed0480d6a50f4528
#
_entry.id   cfdd403ad9373686ed0480d6a50f4528
#
_cell.length_a   1.000
_cell.length_b   1.000
_cell.length_c   1.000
_cell.angle_alpha   90.00
_cell.angle_beta   90.00
_cell.angle_gamma   90.00
#
_symmetry.space_group_name_H-M   'P 1'
#
loop_
_entity.id
_entity.type
_entity.pdbx_description
1 polymer ?
#
loop_
_entity_poly.entity_id
_entity_poly.type
_entity_poly.pdbx_seq_one_letter_code
_entity_poly.pdbx_strand_id
1 'polypeptide(L)'
;HFRDAFLARYFIKSGLNLDVMAHRPVVLYINGAFYGVANLREKSDEYYLLHNYGVDPENVDLLEEDTAVVVGDFVAFDSTFQYVMSNDLRLEANFQKAATYFDVENIAEGFIVQSGLNNGDWLHNNTKYWREKTPEARWRYLIFDMDIAMGRHGWSAYHQNNLDSLLTPLAGHNKHVDLFLKLLENDNYRYYFINRYADLFNTIFLPEVFRKEVDQTVAEIDAEMPRHFDRWGWPGYDLWANERIPVLYDYLENRPVYAREDVKDYFGLANEVKLRLQTYPPGAGTIEINTIVPEELPWEGVYFNGVPVELTIKPYPGYQFQHWQSEKTITSPDQTPSIRYNFQEDDEIVAYFSGGPKEPLLSAYINQDRELQLGLTLPNADDVSFSLFDVQGRLLQHFPAAYLPTGYNERNLAIPALPTGVYVLTASGKSTQVGVKFVIAN
;
A
#
# COMPACT_ATOMS: atom_id res chain seq x y z
N HIS A 1 -1.23 12.94 -19.46
CA HIS A 1 -1.23 11.73 -20.30
C HIS A 1 -0.98 10.42 -19.56
N PHE A 2 -0.39 10.46 -18.37
CA PHE A 2 -0.04 9.22 -17.67
C PHE A 2 -0.55 9.13 -16.21
N ARG A 3 -1.11 10.22 -15.64
CA ARG A 3 -1.51 10.25 -14.21
C ARG A 3 -2.34 9.05 -13.78
N ASP A 4 -3.47 8.86 -14.39
CA ASP A 4 -4.37 7.76 -14.06
C ASP A 4 -3.73 6.39 -14.29
N ALA A 5 -3.08 6.19 -15.44
CA ALA A 5 -2.35 4.96 -15.73
C ALA A 5 -1.19 4.71 -14.74
N PHE A 6 -0.44 5.76 -14.39
CA PHE A 6 0.62 5.71 -13.39
C PHE A 6 0.07 5.32 -12.01
N LEU A 7 -1.01 5.98 -11.56
CA LEU A 7 -1.60 5.71 -10.25
C LEU A 7 -2.12 4.27 -10.14
N ALA A 8 -2.82 3.77 -11.18
CA ALA A 8 -3.29 2.39 -11.21
C ALA A 8 -2.12 1.40 -11.04
N ARG A 9 -1.01 1.56 -11.78
CA ARG A 9 0.19 0.75 -11.64
C ARG A 9 0.82 0.86 -10.25
N TYR A 10 0.87 2.08 -9.73
CA TYR A 10 1.45 2.34 -8.43
C TYR A 10 0.65 1.67 -7.30
N PHE A 11 -0.67 1.72 -7.35
CA PHE A 11 -1.53 1.07 -6.36
C PHE A 11 -1.39 -0.45 -6.38
N ILE A 12 -1.33 -1.08 -7.58
CA ILE A 12 -1.05 -2.51 -7.71
C ILE A 12 0.31 -2.86 -7.08
N LYS A 13 1.36 -2.10 -7.42
CA LYS A 13 2.72 -2.33 -6.91
C LYS A 13 2.82 -2.15 -5.39
N SER A 14 2.07 -1.21 -4.85
CA SER A 14 2.05 -0.91 -3.40
C SER A 14 1.19 -1.88 -2.59
N GLY A 15 0.52 -2.83 -3.22
CA GLY A 15 -0.29 -3.86 -2.54
C GLY A 15 -1.52 -3.30 -1.84
N LEU A 16 -2.07 -2.17 -2.31
CA LEU A 16 -3.32 -1.63 -1.79
C LEU A 16 -4.48 -2.57 -2.10
N ASN A 17 -5.45 -2.66 -1.19
CA ASN A 17 -6.68 -3.43 -1.38
C ASN A 17 -7.66 -2.70 -2.33
N LEU A 18 -7.17 -2.32 -3.50
CA LEU A 18 -7.92 -1.59 -4.52
C LEU A 18 -8.07 -2.40 -5.80
N ASP A 19 -9.23 -2.32 -6.41
CA ASP A 19 -9.48 -2.89 -7.72
C ASP A 19 -9.18 -1.81 -8.77
N VAL A 20 -8.08 -1.98 -9.50
CA VAL A 20 -7.58 -1.01 -10.48
C VAL A 20 -7.16 -1.74 -11.76
N MET A 21 -7.30 -1.05 -12.89
CA MET A 21 -6.99 -1.63 -14.20
C MET A 21 -5.50 -1.53 -14.50
N ALA A 22 -4.88 -2.68 -14.80
CA ALA A 22 -3.53 -2.71 -15.30
C ALA A 22 -3.40 -1.95 -16.64
N HIS A 23 -2.22 -1.40 -16.89
CA HIS A 23 -1.92 -0.71 -18.13
C HIS A 23 -0.49 -0.96 -18.59
N ARG A 24 -0.26 -0.69 -19.88
CA ARG A 24 1.07 -0.68 -20.48
C ARG A 24 1.17 0.48 -21.48
N PRO A 25 2.17 1.36 -21.37
CA PRO A 25 2.42 2.36 -22.41
C PRO A 25 2.88 1.68 -23.69
N VAL A 26 2.38 2.14 -24.83
CA VAL A 26 2.69 1.61 -26.15
C VAL A 26 2.87 2.73 -27.16
N VAL A 27 3.73 2.49 -28.14
CA VAL A 27 3.84 3.36 -29.32
C VAL A 27 2.89 2.80 -30.38
N LEU A 28 1.88 3.57 -30.74
CA LEU A 28 0.85 3.16 -31.69
C LEU A 28 1.21 3.62 -33.11
N TYR A 29 1.09 2.69 -34.06
CA TYR A 29 1.15 2.93 -35.48
C TYR A 29 -0.17 2.54 -36.14
N ILE A 30 -0.68 3.37 -37.04
CA ILE A 30 -1.87 3.08 -37.84
C ILE A 30 -1.47 3.11 -39.31
N ASN A 31 -1.68 2.00 -40.03
CA ASN A 31 -1.27 1.81 -41.42
C ASN A 31 0.23 2.17 -41.69
N GLY A 32 1.09 1.80 -40.72
CA GLY A 32 2.53 2.08 -40.79
C GLY A 32 2.95 3.52 -40.46
N ALA A 33 2.01 4.43 -40.24
CA ALA A 33 2.29 5.77 -39.78
C ALA A 33 2.25 5.88 -38.26
N PHE A 34 3.21 6.55 -37.66
CA PHE A 34 3.21 6.83 -36.21
C PHE A 34 1.94 7.59 -35.80
N TYR A 35 1.23 7.06 -34.83
CA TYR A 35 0.01 7.67 -34.32
C TYR A 35 0.27 8.44 -33.01
N GLY A 36 1.08 7.88 -32.09
CA GLY A 36 1.42 8.51 -30.82
C GLY A 36 1.72 7.49 -29.72
N VAL A 37 1.98 8.00 -28.54
CA VAL A 37 2.03 7.22 -27.30
C VAL A 37 0.61 7.05 -26.79
N ALA A 38 0.22 5.81 -26.46
CA ALA A 38 -1.08 5.45 -25.91
C ALA A 38 -0.88 4.51 -24.72
N ASN A 39 -1.93 4.30 -23.92
CA ASN A 39 -1.95 3.30 -22.87
C ASN A 39 -2.85 2.14 -23.31
N LEU A 40 -2.27 0.95 -23.48
CA LEU A 40 -3.05 -0.29 -23.55
C LEU A 40 -3.55 -0.58 -22.14
N ARG A 41 -4.85 -0.65 -21.94
CA ARG A 41 -5.48 -0.76 -20.62
C ARG A 41 -6.49 -1.90 -20.59
N GLU A 42 -6.64 -2.51 -19.43
CA GLU A 42 -7.83 -3.30 -19.14
C GLU A 42 -9.07 -2.41 -19.18
N LYS A 43 -10.18 -2.98 -19.55
CA LYS A 43 -11.48 -2.32 -19.50
C LYS A 43 -12.18 -2.72 -18.20
N SER A 44 -12.73 -1.76 -17.48
CA SER A 44 -13.46 -1.98 -16.23
C SER A 44 -14.85 -2.57 -16.49
N ASP A 45 -14.88 -3.81 -16.97
CA ASP A 45 -16.10 -4.58 -17.26
C ASP A 45 -16.08 -5.95 -16.56
N GLU A 46 -17.08 -6.77 -16.81
CA GLU A 46 -17.21 -8.13 -16.25
C GLU A 46 -16.04 -9.06 -16.62
N TYR A 47 -15.37 -8.83 -17.75
CA TYR A 47 -14.20 -9.62 -18.16
C TYR A 47 -12.95 -9.25 -17.37
N TYR A 48 -12.82 -7.99 -16.91
CA TYR A 48 -11.80 -7.61 -15.94
C TYR A 48 -11.95 -8.46 -14.66
N LEU A 49 -13.17 -8.64 -14.18
CA LEU A 49 -13.44 -9.44 -12.98
C LEU A 49 -13.14 -10.91 -13.20
N LEU A 50 -13.45 -11.44 -14.38
CA LEU A 50 -13.06 -12.80 -14.75
C LEU A 50 -11.55 -13.00 -14.72
N HIS A 51 -10.79 -12.10 -15.33
CA HIS A 51 -9.34 -12.26 -15.49
C HIS A 51 -8.56 -12.02 -14.19
N ASN A 52 -9.00 -11.09 -13.35
CA ASN A 52 -8.28 -10.73 -12.14
C ASN A 52 -8.77 -11.47 -10.89
N TYR A 53 -10.05 -11.88 -10.83
CA TYR A 53 -10.67 -12.49 -9.65
C TYR A 53 -11.26 -13.89 -9.91
N GLY A 54 -11.30 -14.34 -11.17
CA GLY A 54 -11.90 -15.63 -11.54
C GLY A 54 -13.43 -15.65 -11.45
N VAL A 55 -14.08 -14.50 -11.39
CA VAL A 55 -15.54 -14.34 -11.27
C VAL A 55 -16.19 -14.63 -12.61
N ASP A 56 -17.26 -15.43 -12.61
CA ASP A 56 -18.08 -15.67 -13.81
C ASP A 56 -18.78 -14.37 -14.23
N PRO A 57 -18.57 -13.86 -15.45
CA PRO A 57 -19.17 -12.64 -15.95
C PRO A 57 -20.71 -12.59 -15.88
N GLU A 58 -21.39 -13.75 -15.90
CA GLU A 58 -22.85 -13.83 -15.75
C GLU A 58 -23.29 -13.85 -14.28
N ASN A 59 -22.36 -14.11 -13.35
CA ASN A 59 -22.65 -14.21 -11.91
C ASN A 59 -22.12 -13.01 -11.10
N VAL A 60 -22.22 -11.80 -11.65
CA VAL A 60 -21.74 -10.57 -11.03
C VAL A 60 -22.79 -9.46 -11.07
N ASP A 61 -22.80 -8.61 -10.04
CA ASP A 61 -23.38 -7.29 -10.09
C ASP A 61 -22.24 -6.28 -10.26
N LEU A 62 -22.20 -5.57 -11.38
CA LEU A 62 -21.27 -4.49 -11.69
C LEU A 62 -22.06 -3.22 -12.01
N LEU A 63 -21.93 -2.25 -11.15
CA LEU A 63 -22.73 -1.03 -11.14
C LEU A 63 -21.85 0.19 -11.30
N GLU A 64 -22.40 1.23 -11.89
CA GLU A 64 -21.70 2.49 -12.11
C GLU A 64 -22.58 3.66 -11.69
N GLU A 65 -22.09 4.55 -10.86
CA GLU A 65 -22.82 5.63 -10.25
C GLU A 65 -24.08 5.12 -9.51
N ASP A 66 -25.05 5.99 -9.25
CA ASP A 66 -26.30 5.60 -8.57
C ASP A 66 -27.37 5.04 -9.53
N THR A 67 -27.12 5.03 -10.83
CA THR A 67 -28.16 4.84 -11.85
C THR A 67 -27.81 3.91 -12.99
N ALA A 68 -26.56 3.58 -13.23
CA ALA A 68 -26.13 2.78 -14.37
C ALA A 68 -25.81 1.34 -13.95
N VAL A 69 -26.31 0.40 -14.72
CA VAL A 69 -26.00 -1.04 -14.59
C VAL A 69 -25.10 -1.45 -15.75
N VAL A 70 -23.90 -1.93 -15.44
CA VAL A 70 -23.03 -2.55 -16.45
C VAL A 70 -23.42 -4.00 -16.62
N VAL A 71 -23.54 -4.76 -15.51
CA VAL A 71 -24.04 -6.15 -15.46
C VAL A 71 -24.82 -6.34 -14.17
N GLY A 72 -25.87 -7.16 -14.18
CA GLY A 72 -26.67 -7.47 -13.00
C GLY A 72 -27.77 -6.46 -12.71
N ASP A 73 -27.96 -6.11 -11.44
CA ASP A 73 -28.98 -5.16 -10.98
C ASP A 73 -28.65 -4.52 -9.63
N PHE A 74 -29.45 -3.55 -9.21
CA PHE A 74 -29.29 -2.84 -7.93
C PHE A 74 -29.90 -3.55 -6.71
N VAL A 75 -30.67 -4.62 -6.89
CA VAL A 75 -31.49 -5.23 -5.82
C VAL A 75 -30.64 -5.57 -4.60
N ALA A 76 -29.50 -6.20 -4.84
CA ALA A 76 -28.61 -6.59 -3.75
C ALA A 76 -27.89 -5.40 -3.11
N PHE A 77 -27.46 -4.41 -3.91
CA PHE A 77 -26.85 -3.20 -3.38
C PHE A 77 -27.84 -2.42 -2.53
N ASP A 78 -29.04 -2.15 -3.03
CA ASP A 78 -30.05 -1.42 -2.30
C ASP A 78 -30.46 -2.11 -1.01
N SER A 79 -30.56 -3.45 -1.01
CA SER A 79 -30.87 -4.22 0.20
C SER A 79 -29.76 -4.11 1.27
N THR A 80 -28.48 -4.26 0.87
CA THR A 80 -27.35 -4.15 1.80
C THR A 80 -27.11 -2.72 2.26
N PHE A 81 -27.27 -1.74 1.38
CA PHE A 81 -27.25 -0.31 1.71
C PHE A 81 -28.36 0.04 2.72
N GLN A 82 -29.58 -0.43 2.48
CA GLN A 82 -30.71 -0.20 3.41
C GLN A 82 -30.45 -0.80 4.79
N TYR A 83 -29.78 -1.98 4.86
CA TYR A 83 -29.36 -2.54 6.14
C TYR A 83 -28.43 -1.58 6.89
N VAL A 84 -27.40 -1.07 6.21
CA VAL A 84 -26.43 -0.13 6.80
C VAL A 84 -27.12 1.14 7.29
N MET A 85 -28.00 1.73 6.48
CA MET A 85 -28.66 2.98 6.83
C MET A 85 -29.70 2.84 7.95
N SER A 86 -30.28 1.64 8.13
CA SER A 86 -31.32 1.39 9.12
C SER A 86 -30.81 0.92 10.48
N ASN A 87 -29.51 0.61 10.60
CA ASN A 87 -28.95 0.09 11.83
C ASN A 87 -27.94 1.05 12.47
N ASP A 88 -27.83 1.02 13.79
CA ASP A 88 -26.82 1.78 14.53
C ASP A 88 -25.47 1.09 14.45
N LEU A 89 -24.55 1.59 13.61
CA LEU A 89 -23.23 1.00 13.41
C LEU A 89 -22.21 1.29 14.53
N ARG A 90 -22.55 2.12 15.51
CA ARG A 90 -21.78 2.25 16.76
C ARG A 90 -21.80 0.95 17.54
N LEU A 91 -22.82 0.12 17.32
CA LEU A 91 -22.88 -1.23 17.87
C LEU A 91 -22.02 -2.18 17.02
N GLU A 92 -20.97 -2.74 17.61
CA GLU A 92 -20.00 -3.61 16.93
C GLU A 92 -20.67 -4.75 16.14
N ALA A 93 -21.70 -5.40 16.70
CA ALA A 93 -22.41 -6.48 16.03
C ALA A 93 -23.07 -6.03 14.70
N ASN A 94 -23.61 -4.82 14.65
CA ASN A 94 -24.21 -4.26 13.45
C ASN A 94 -23.13 -3.88 12.42
N PHE A 95 -22.01 -3.30 12.89
CA PHE A 95 -20.87 -2.99 12.03
C PHE A 95 -20.27 -4.27 11.43
N GLN A 96 -20.01 -5.29 12.23
CA GLN A 96 -19.49 -6.59 11.76
C GLN A 96 -20.43 -7.22 10.71
N LYS A 97 -21.75 -7.09 10.90
CA LYS A 97 -22.71 -7.53 9.89
C LYS A 97 -22.63 -6.69 8.60
N ALA A 98 -22.49 -5.38 8.70
CA ALA A 98 -22.26 -4.51 7.54
C ALA A 98 -20.96 -4.89 6.78
N ALA A 99 -19.90 -5.19 7.50
CA ALA A 99 -18.62 -5.66 6.95
C ALA A 99 -18.69 -7.03 6.25
N THR A 100 -19.76 -7.82 6.47
CA THR A 100 -20.02 -9.01 5.61
C THR A 100 -20.65 -8.65 4.26
N TYR A 101 -21.18 -7.48 4.10
CA TYR A 101 -21.78 -6.99 2.85
C TYR A 101 -20.83 -6.12 2.04
N PHE A 102 -20.00 -5.35 2.72
CA PHE A 102 -19.07 -4.38 2.13
C PHE A 102 -17.63 -4.70 2.52
N ASP A 103 -16.72 -4.64 1.57
CA ASP A 103 -15.28 -4.69 1.86
C ASP A 103 -14.85 -3.33 2.39
N VAL A 104 -14.96 -3.17 3.71
CA VAL A 104 -14.75 -1.89 4.38
C VAL A 104 -13.31 -1.38 4.29
N GLU A 105 -12.33 -2.27 4.10
CA GLU A 105 -10.93 -1.92 3.87
C GLU A 105 -10.74 -1.36 2.45
N ASN A 106 -11.30 -2.02 1.43
CA ASN A 106 -11.29 -1.52 0.06
C ASN A 106 -11.97 -0.14 -0.02
N ILE A 107 -13.12 0.03 0.66
CA ILE A 107 -13.81 1.31 0.73
C ILE A 107 -12.92 2.38 1.37
N ALA A 108 -12.31 2.08 2.53
CA ALA A 108 -11.43 3.03 3.22
C ALA A 108 -10.27 3.47 2.32
N GLU A 109 -9.57 2.53 1.71
CA GLU A 109 -8.45 2.84 0.82
C GLU A 109 -8.88 3.61 -0.42
N GLY A 110 -10.04 3.28 -0.99
CA GLY A 110 -10.65 4.06 -2.07
C GLY A 110 -10.85 5.53 -1.69
N PHE A 111 -11.47 5.79 -0.53
CA PHE A 111 -11.65 7.16 -0.03
C PHE A 111 -10.32 7.86 0.29
N ILE A 112 -9.33 7.13 0.82
CA ILE A 112 -8.00 7.68 1.11
C ILE A 112 -7.28 8.12 -0.18
N VAL A 113 -7.21 7.26 -1.20
CA VAL A 113 -6.47 7.61 -2.42
C VAL A 113 -7.18 8.73 -3.20
N GLN A 114 -8.50 8.77 -3.21
CA GLN A 114 -9.27 9.79 -3.89
C GLN A 114 -9.14 11.16 -3.19
N SER A 115 -9.34 11.22 -1.88
CA SER A 115 -9.18 12.47 -1.10
C SER A 115 -7.72 12.86 -0.92
N GLY A 116 -6.85 11.90 -0.60
CA GLY A 116 -5.43 12.12 -0.34
C GLY A 116 -4.67 12.61 -1.56
N LEU A 117 -5.06 12.18 -2.76
CA LEU A 117 -4.45 12.63 -4.01
C LEU A 117 -5.26 13.72 -4.73
N ASN A 118 -6.27 14.27 -4.08
CA ASN A 118 -7.10 15.38 -4.55
C ASN A 118 -7.74 15.10 -5.92
N ASN A 119 -8.40 13.95 -6.08
CA ASN A 119 -9.24 13.68 -7.23
C ASN A 119 -10.64 14.29 -7.03
N GLY A 120 -10.79 15.56 -7.39
CA GLY A 120 -12.03 16.32 -7.17
C GLY A 120 -13.20 15.96 -8.11
N ASP A 121 -13.01 15.00 -9.01
CA ASP A 121 -14.07 14.52 -9.91
C ASP A 121 -14.78 13.28 -9.36
N TRP A 122 -14.16 12.60 -8.40
CA TRP A 122 -14.72 11.36 -7.86
C TRP A 122 -15.91 11.60 -6.95
N LEU A 123 -16.79 10.65 -6.96
CA LEU A 123 -18.16 10.55 -6.45
C LEU A 123 -19.19 11.38 -7.21
N HIS A 124 -18.82 12.38 -7.98
CA HIS A 124 -19.71 13.02 -8.96
C HIS A 124 -19.76 12.22 -10.26
N ASN A 125 -18.62 11.64 -10.63
CA ASN A 125 -18.40 10.75 -11.75
C ASN A 125 -17.46 9.62 -11.31
N ASN A 126 -17.26 8.64 -12.19
CA ASN A 126 -16.22 7.64 -12.04
C ASN A 126 -16.36 6.74 -10.80
N THR A 127 -17.58 6.51 -10.34
CA THR A 127 -17.88 5.59 -9.24
C THR A 127 -18.36 4.27 -9.80
N LYS A 128 -17.55 3.23 -9.67
CA LYS A 128 -17.89 1.88 -10.10
C LYS A 128 -17.66 0.90 -8.97
N TYR A 129 -18.59 -0.04 -8.79
CA TYR A 129 -18.54 -1.00 -7.70
C TYR A 129 -19.19 -2.31 -8.12
N TRP A 130 -18.75 -3.39 -7.49
CA TRP A 130 -19.14 -4.72 -7.89
C TRP A 130 -19.16 -5.71 -6.73
N ARG A 131 -19.83 -6.82 -6.95
CA ARG A 131 -19.71 -8.04 -6.14
C ARG A 131 -20.03 -9.27 -6.98
N GLU A 132 -19.51 -10.42 -6.61
CA GLU A 132 -20.00 -11.70 -7.10
C GLU A 132 -21.37 -12.02 -6.47
N LYS A 133 -22.27 -12.70 -7.19
CA LYS A 133 -23.60 -13.10 -6.68
C LYS A 133 -23.51 -14.37 -5.83
N THR A 134 -22.66 -14.32 -4.79
CA THR A 134 -22.52 -15.37 -3.78
C THR A 134 -22.84 -14.81 -2.39
N PRO A 135 -23.25 -15.65 -1.42
CA PRO A 135 -23.60 -15.19 -0.07
C PRO A 135 -22.43 -14.53 0.67
N GLU A 136 -21.21 -14.94 0.39
CA GLU A 136 -19.98 -14.49 1.06
C GLU A 136 -19.34 -13.29 0.39
N ALA A 137 -19.76 -12.94 -0.83
CA ALA A 137 -19.17 -11.85 -1.58
C ALA A 137 -19.56 -10.49 -1.01
N ARG A 138 -18.60 -9.59 -1.01
CA ARG A 138 -18.71 -8.22 -0.50
C ARG A 138 -18.64 -7.22 -1.64
N TRP A 139 -19.33 -6.10 -1.50
CA TRP A 139 -19.23 -4.95 -2.40
C TRP A 139 -17.84 -4.33 -2.32
N ARG A 140 -17.22 -4.09 -3.48
CA ARG A 140 -15.91 -3.48 -3.65
C ARG A 140 -15.97 -2.36 -4.68
N TYR A 141 -15.12 -1.35 -4.52
CA TYR A 141 -14.98 -0.25 -5.48
C TYR A 141 -13.84 -0.52 -6.45
N LEU A 142 -14.10 -0.21 -7.74
CA LEU A 142 -13.06 -0.06 -8.74
C LEU A 142 -12.62 1.40 -8.81
N ILE A 143 -11.32 1.62 -8.77
CA ILE A 143 -10.73 2.95 -8.88
C ILE A 143 -10.21 3.14 -10.31
N PHE A 144 -10.70 4.17 -10.97
CA PHE A 144 -10.33 4.52 -12.33
C PHE A 144 -10.50 6.02 -12.56
N ASP A 145 -9.92 6.53 -13.66
CA ASP A 145 -10.03 7.92 -14.12
C ASP A 145 -9.57 8.97 -13.08
N MET A 146 -8.35 8.77 -12.60
CA MET A 146 -7.69 9.72 -11.68
C MET A 146 -6.84 10.75 -12.44
N ASP A 147 -7.18 11.08 -13.67
CA ASP A 147 -6.36 11.92 -14.55
C ASP A 147 -6.33 13.39 -14.12
N ILE A 148 -7.32 13.85 -13.37
CA ILE A 148 -7.39 15.21 -12.82
C ILE A 148 -6.81 15.35 -11.40
N ALA A 149 -6.37 14.26 -10.77
CA ALA A 149 -5.71 14.27 -9.46
C ALA A 149 -4.35 14.99 -9.47
N MET A 150 -3.75 15.14 -8.32
CA MET A 150 -2.36 15.59 -8.11
C MET A 150 -2.02 16.91 -8.82
N GLY A 151 -2.76 17.96 -8.55
CA GLY A 151 -2.44 19.31 -9.02
C GLY A 151 -2.72 19.55 -10.52
N ARG A 152 -3.54 18.70 -11.15
CA ARG A 152 -3.90 18.90 -12.57
C ARG A 152 -4.65 20.21 -12.81
N HIS A 153 -5.51 20.59 -11.85
CA HIS A 153 -6.30 21.80 -11.84
C HIS A 153 -6.21 22.50 -10.49
N GLY A 154 -6.67 23.74 -10.40
CA GLY A 154 -6.63 24.50 -9.14
C GLY A 154 -7.37 23.81 -7.99
N TRP A 155 -8.48 23.13 -8.27
CA TRP A 155 -9.25 22.38 -7.26
C TRP A 155 -8.60 21.04 -6.86
N SER A 156 -7.58 20.58 -7.58
CA SER A 156 -6.78 19.39 -7.22
C SER A 156 -5.39 19.78 -6.73
N ALA A 157 -5.13 21.05 -6.41
CA ALA A 157 -3.86 21.50 -5.87
C ALA A 157 -3.58 20.90 -4.49
N TYR A 158 -2.31 20.78 -4.12
CA TYR A 158 -1.89 20.09 -2.88
C TYR A 158 -2.49 20.66 -1.60
N HIS A 159 -2.85 21.94 -1.59
CA HIS A 159 -3.44 22.64 -0.43
C HIS A 159 -4.97 22.58 -0.37
N GLN A 160 -5.64 21.93 -1.31
CA GLN A 160 -7.08 21.78 -1.29
C GLN A 160 -7.50 20.66 -0.31
N ASN A 161 -8.48 20.95 0.52
CA ASN A 161 -9.08 19.95 1.41
C ASN A 161 -10.17 19.15 0.67
N ASN A 162 -9.74 18.12 -0.05
CA ASN A 162 -10.69 17.25 -0.76
C ASN A 162 -11.39 16.26 0.16
N LEU A 163 -10.86 15.96 1.34
CA LEU A 163 -11.53 15.10 2.31
C LEU A 163 -12.82 15.76 2.80
N ASP A 164 -12.75 17.02 3.20
CA ASP A 164 -13.93 17.79 3.61
C ASP A 164 -14.91 17.96 2.44
N SER A 165 -14.42 18.34 1.25
CA SER A 165 -15.27 18.51 0.05
C SER A 165 -15.99 17.22 -0.34
N LEU A 166 -15.35 16.06 -0.17
CA LEU A 166 -15.89 14.77 -0.51
C LEU A 166 -16.95 14.29 0.50
N LEU A 167 -16.70 14.53 1.78
CA LEU A 167 -17.53 14.02 2.88
C LEU A 167 -18.60 15.03 3.35
N THR A 168 -18.52 16.29 2.90
CA THR A 168 -19.55 17.29 3.19
C THR A 168 -20.59 17.31 2.05
N PRO A 169 -21.83 16.90 2.26
CA PRO A 169 -22.82 16.85 1.21
C PRO A 169 -23.12 18.23 0.65
N LEU A 170 -22.56 18.56 -0.50
CA LEU A 170 -23.02 19.69 -1.31
C LEU A 170 -24.31 19.26 -2.02
N ALA A 171 -25.46 19.79 -1.58
CA ALA A 171 -26.75 19.79 -2.26
C ALA A 171 -27.07 18.53 -3.11
N GLY A 172 -27.24 17.38 -2.47
CA GLY A 172 -27.68 16.13 -3.08
C GLY A 172 -27.10 14.93 -2.35
N HIS A 173 -27.95 14.03 -1.88
CA HIS A 173 -27.51 12.79 -1.25
C HIS A 173 -26.81 11.91 -2.29
N ASN A 174 -25.54 11.55 -2.03
CA ASN A 174 -24.83 10.53 -2.75
C ASN A 174 -24.77 9.28 -1.86
N LYS A 175 -25.33 8.16 -2.32
CA LYS A 175 -25.40 6.90 -1.56
C LYS A 175 -24.03 6.44 -1.05
N HIS A 176 -22.97 6.70 -1.80
CA HIS A 176 -21.62 6.25 -1.44
C HIS A 176 -21.02 7.09 -0.32
N VAL A 177 -21.29 8.41 -0.30
CA VAL A 177 -20.94 9.27 0.84
C VAL A 177 -21.75 8.86 2.07
N ASP A 178 -23.05 8.68 1.94
CA ASP A 178 -23.94 8.28 3.04
C ASP A 178 -23.48 6.93 3.64
N LEU A 179 -23.14 5.96 2.78
CA LEU A 179 -22.57 4.67 3.19
C LEU A 179 -21.29 4.84 4.00
N PHE A 180 -20.35 5.61 3.47
CA PHE A 180 -19.08 5.81 4.14
C PHE A 180 -19.19 6.56 5.47
N LEU A 181 -19.98 7.63 5.50
CA LEU A 181 -20.28 8.36 6.73
C LEU A 181 -20.93 7.47 7.79
N LYS A 182 -21.81 6.58 7.35
CA LYS A 182 -22.48 5.62 8.23
C LYS A 182 -21.49 4.59 8.78
N LEU A 183 -20.54 4.09 7.99
CA LEU A 183 -19.47 3.22 8.46
C LEU A 183 -18.57 3.93 9.48
N LEU A 184 -18.26 5.21 9.29
CA LEU A 184 -17.46 6.02 10.22
C LEU A 184 -18.15 6.29 11.57
N GLU A 185 -19.44 5.97 11.75
CA GLU A 185 -20.10 5.98 13.07
C GLU A 185 -19.47 4.95 14.03
N ASN A 186 -18.92 3.86 13.50
CA ASN A 186 -18.15 2.91 14.31
C ASN A 186 -16.78 3.49 14.68
N ASP A 187 -16.50 3.61 15.98
CA ASP A 187 -15.26 4.22 16.47
C ASP A 187 -14.01 3.45 16.00
N ASN A 188 -14.05 2.11 16.00
CA ASN A 188 -12.90 1.30 15.57
C ASN A 188 -12.62 1.46 14.08
N TYR A 189 -13.66 1.52 13.25
CA TYR A 189 -13.49 1.76 11.82
C TYR A 189 -13.02 3.19 11.52
N ARG A 190 -13.52 4.18 12.26
CA ARG A 190 -13.04 5.55 12.16
C ARG A 190 -11.55 5.66 12.53
N TYR A 191 -11.12 5.00 13.60
CA TYR A 191 -9.71 4.95 13.98
C TYR A 191 -8.88 4.18 12.93
N TYR A 192 -9.40 3.08 12.40
CA TYR A 192 -8.76 2.36 11.30
C TYR A 192 -8.55 3.28 10.08
N PHE A 193 -9.58 4.01 9.64
CA PHE A 193 -9.49 4.94 8.52
C PHE A 193 -8.43 6.02 8.73
N ILE A 194 -8.45 6.68 9.89
CA ILE A 194 -7.49 7.73 10.24
C ILE A 194 -6.05 7.19 10.30
N ASN A 195 -5.86 6.05 10.93
CA ASN A 195 -4.55 5.41 11.01
C ASN A 195 -4.07 4.90 9.65
N ARG A 196 -4.95 4.29 8.86
CA ARG A 196 -4.59 3.85 7.50
C ARG A 196 -4.20 5.03 6.60
N TYR A 197 -4.89 6.16 6.74
CA TYR A 197 -4.51 7.40 6.07
C TYR A 197 -3.09 7.84 6.47
N ALA A 198 -2.79 7.86 7.77
CA ALA A 198 -1.45 8.15 8.27
C ALA A 198 -0.42 7.13 7.78
N ASP A 199 -0.71 5.83 7.85
CA ASP A 199 0.18 4.76 7.40
C ASP A 199 0.60 4.94 5.94
N LEU A 200 -0.36 5.24 5.05
CA LEU A 200 -0.06 5.46 3.63
C LEU A 200 0.79 6.71 3.39
N PHE A 201 0.55 7.80 4.15
CA PHE A 201 1.37 9.02 4.07
C PHE A 201 2.70 8.94 4.84
N ASN A 202 2.89 7.90 5.65
CA ASN A 202 4.17 7.57 6.29
C ASN A 202 4.99 6.53 5.48
N THR A 203 4.46 6.01 4.37
CA THR A 203 5.08 4.96 3.57
C THR A 203 5.02 5.27 2.08
N ILE A 204 4.01 4.77 1.38
CA ILE A 204 3.94 4.83 -0.09
C ILE A 204 3.76 6.27 -0.63
N PHE A 205 3.12 7.17 0.11
CA PHE A 205 2.96 8.57 -0.29
C PHE A 205 4.05 9.50 0.26
N LEU A 206 5.17 8.95 0.77
CA LEU A 206 6.37 9.75 1.04
C LEU A 206 6.89 10.35 -0.27
N PRO A 207 7.29 11.64 -0.27
CA PRO A 207 7.73 12.34 -1.48
C PRO A 207 8.81 11.59 -2.26
N GLU A 208 9.82 11.08 -1.57
CA GLU A 208 10.95 10.35 -2.17
C GLU A 208 10.54 9.00 -2.78
N VAL A 209 9.60 8.28 -2.15
CA VAL A 209 9.10 6.99 -2.65
C VAL A 209 8.23 7.21 -3.89
N PHE A 210 7.28 8.11 -3.78
CA PHE A 210 6.32 8.38 -4.85
C PHE A 210 6.99 9.02 -6.06
N ARG A 211 7.93 9.96 -5.84
CA ARG A 211 8.70 10.62 -6.90
C ARG A 211 9.49 9.62 -7.74
N LYS A 212 10.15 8.65 -7.11
CA LYS A 212 10.89 7.59 -7.81
C LYS A 212 10.02 6.87 -8.83
N GLU A 213 8.78 6.58 -8.50
CA GLU A 213 7.84 5.92 -9.41
C GLU A 213 7.37 6.84 -10.54
N VAL A 214 7.19 8.13 -10.26
CA VAL A 214 6.91 9.13 -11.31
C VAL A 214 8.08 9.22 -12.28
N ASP A 215 9.32 9.34 -11.78
CA ASP A 215 10.54 9.42 -12.59
C ASP A 215 10.68 8.19 -13.50
N GLN A 216 10.42 7.00 -12.97
CA GLN A 216 10.45 5.76 -13.75
C GLN A 216 9.40 5.77 -14.86
N THR A 217 8.18 6.21 -14.56
CA THR A 217 7.08 6.29 -15.53
C THR A 217 7.36 7.32 -16.63
N VAL A 218 7.92 8.47 -16.25
CA VAL A 218 8.35 9.49 -17.21
C VAL A 218 9.43 8.93 -18.14
N ALA A 219 10.47 8.29 -17.58
CA ALA A 219 11.58 7.72 -18.36
C ALA A 219 11.11 6.66 -19.39
N GLU A 220 10.05 5.91 -19.09
CA GLU A 220 9.51 4.91 -20.01
C GLU A 220 8.93 5.50 -21.30
N ILE A 221 8.43 6.74 -21.26
CA ILE A 221 7.74 7.37 -22.40
C ILE A 221 8.49 8.56 -22.98
N ASP A 222 9.42 9.15 -22.24
CA ASP A 222 10.06 10.44 -22.57
C ASP A 222 10.66 10.47 -23.98
N ALA A 223 11.34 9.42 -24.40
CA ALA A 223 11.97 9.33 -25.71
C ALA A 223 10.99 9.49 -26.89
N GLU A 224 9.72 9.12 -26.70
CA GLU A 224 8.68 9.20 -27.74
C GLU A 224 7.79 10.46 -27.61
N MET A 225 7.90 11.19 -26.50
CA MET A 225 7.04 12.34 -26.23
C MET A 225 7.29 13.54 -27.18
N PRO A 226 8.52 13.87 -27.62
CA PRO A 226 8.74 14.91 -28.65
C PRO A 226 7.94 14.63 -29.92
N ARG A 227 8.07 13.39 -30.44
CA ARG A 227 7.35 12.93 -31.64
C ARG A 227 5.84 12.88 -31.45
N HIS A 228 5.39 12.53 -30.23
CA HIS A 228 3.98 12.55 -29.87
C HIS A 228 3.41 13.96 -29.96
N PHE A 229 4.09 14.95 -29.37
CA PHE A 229 3.65 16.34 -29.38
C PHE A 229 3.83 17.03 -30.72
N ASP A 230 4.81 16.66 -31.52
CA ASP A 230 4.94 17.13 -32.92
C ASP A 230 3.68 16.76 -33.72
N ARG A 231 3.10 15.60 -33.45
CA ARG A 231 1.88 15.16 -34.14
C ARG A 231 0.62 15.84 -33.60
N TRP A 232 0.49 15.94 -32.25
CA TRP A 232 -0.75 16.35 -31.62
C TRP A 232 -0.78 17.82 -31.17
N GLY A 233 0.37 18.48 -31.14
CA GLY A 233 0.55 19.92 -30.94
C GLY A 233 0.43 20.40 -29.49
N TRP A 234 -0.50 19.92 -28.73
CA TRP A 234 -0.77 20.40 -27.36
C TRP A 234 -0.55 19.33 -26.29
N PRO A 235 0.11 19.67 -25.18
CA PRO A 235 0.69 20.99 -24.80
C PRO A 235 2.02 21.34 -25.45
N GLY A 236 2.69 20.43 -26.14
CA GLY A 236 4.08 20.51 -26.61
C GLY A 236 5.04 19.88 -25.59
N TYR A 237 6.17 19.36 -26.10
CA TYR A 237 7.15 18.67 -25.28
C TYR A 237 7.74 19.57 -24.19
N ASP A 238 8.16 20.79 -24.55
CA ASP A 238 8.78 21.72 -23.59
C ASP A 238 7.85 22.05 -22.43
N LEU A 239 6.56 22.32 -22.72
CA LEU A 239 5.57 22.61 -21.68
C LEU A 239 5.31 21.38 -20.81
N TRP A 240 5.24 20.20 -21.45
CA TRP A 240 5.05 18.94 -20.70
C TRP A 240 6.22 18.66 -19.76
N ALA A 241 7.46 18.71 -20.27
CA ALA A 241 8.67 18.39 -19.53
C ALA A 241 8.99 19.44 -18.44
N ASN A 242 8.86 20.75 -18.77
CA ASN A 242 9.36 21.83 -17.91
C ASN A 242 8.28 22.49 -17.04
N GLU A 243 6.99 22.21 -17.28
CA GLU A 243 5.92 22.77 -16.46
C GLU A 243 5.00 21.68 -15.88
N ARG A 244 4.55 20.70 -16.69
CA ARG A 244 3.57 19.72 -16.25
C ARG A 244 4.14 18.64 -15.33
N ILE A 245 5.37 18.19 -15.58
CA ILE A 245 6.07 17.26 -14.69
C ILE A 245 6.48 17.97 -13.40
N PRO A 246 7.09 19.18 -13.40
CA PRO A 246 7.36 19.91 -12.16
C PRO A 246 6.15 20.16 -11.26
N VAL A 247 4.94 20.37 -11.82
CA VAL A 247 3.71 20.46 -11.01
C VAL A 247 3.44 19.19 -10.20
N LEU A 248 3.74 18.01 -10.75
CA LEU A 248 3.64 16.76 -9.99
C LEU A 248 4.64 16.71 -8.83
N TYR A 249 5.88 17.12 -9.08
CA TYR A 249 6.91 17.12 -8.02
C TYR A 249 6.57 18.11 -6.90
N ASP A 250 6.12 19.32 -7.25
CA ASP A 250 5.64 20.29 -6.26
C ASP A 250 4.46 19.74 -5.45
N TYR A 251 3.52 19.06 -6.12
CA TYR A 251 2.43 18.40 -5.45
C TYR A 251 2.91 17.32 -4.46
N LEU A 252 3.79 16.42 -4.90
CA LEU A 252 4.28 15.33 -4.06
C LEU A 252 5.04 15.83 -2.84
N GLU A 253 5.84 16.87 -2.99
CA GLU A 253 6.62 17.46 -1.89
C GLU A 253 5.74 18.09 -0.81
N ASN A 254 4.67 18.74 -1.21
CA ASN A 254 3.85 19.52 -0.29
C ASN A 254 2.63 18.76 0.24
N ARG A 255 2.05 17.85 -0.56
CA ARG A 255 0.79 17.19 -0.20
C ARG A 255 0.76 16.48 1.15
N PRO A 256 1.82 15.75 1.60
CA PRO A 256 1.76 15.03 2.87
C PRO A 256 1.44 15.90 4.09
N VAL A 257 1.89 17.16 4.10
CA VAL A 257 1.57 18.11 5.18
C VAL A 257 0.08 18.44 5.15
N TYR A 258 -0.43 18.88 4.00
CA TYR A 258 -1.85 19.26 3.86
C TYR A 258 -2.79 18.07 4.00
N ALA A 259 -2.40 16.89 3.56
CA ALA A 259 -3.20 15.68 3.75
C ALA A 259 -3.43 15.34 5.23
N ARG A 260 -2.43 15.57 6.08
CA ARG A 260 -2.58 15.42 7.54
C ARG A 260 -3.43 16.54 8.13
N GLU A 261 -3.28 17.77 7.66
CA GLU A 261 -4.14 18.90 8.07
C GLU A 261 -5.60 18.62 7.72
N ASP A 262 -5.89 18.11 6.51
CA ASP A 262 -7.24 17.75 6.08
C ASP A 262 -7.89 16.72 7.04
N VAL A 263 -7.13 15.69 7.46
CA VAL A 263 -7.60 14.68 8.41
C VAL A 263 -7.85 15.31 9.79
N LYS A 264 -6.94 16.14 10.27
CA LYS A 264 -7.10 16.84 11.57
C LYS A 264 -8.35 17.72 11.56
N ASP A 265 -8.51 18.51 10.53
CA ASP A 265 -9.63 19.44 10.42
C ASP A 265 -10.97 18.69 10.35
N TYR A 266 -11.05 17.68 9.50
CA TYR A 266 -12.29 16.93 9.32
C TYR A 266 -12.72 16.17 10.58
N PHE A 267 -11.78 15.49 11.25
CA PHE A 267 -12.08 14.69 12.45
C PHE A 267 -11.95 15.47 13.77
N GLY A 268 -11.61 16.75 13.74
CA GLY A 268 -11.44 17.59 14.93
C GLY A 268 -10.29 17.13 15.83
N LEU A 269 -9.18 16.66 15.24
CA LEU A 269 -8.02 16.16 15.98
C LEU A 269 -7.12 17.33 16.39
N ALA A 270 -6.60 17.28 17.62
CA ALA A 270 -5.89 18.43 18.18
C ALA A 270 -4.48 18.61 17.58
N ASN A 271 -3.68 17.56 17.54
CA ASN A 271 -2.27 17.62 17.15
C ASN A 271 -1.83 16.35 16.43
N GLU A 272 -0.75 16.47 15.66
CA GLU A 272 0.06 15.34 15.22
C GLU A 272 0.99 14.88 16.34
N VAL A 273 1.36 13.61 16.33
CA VAL A 273 2.37 13.01 17.20
C VAL A 273 3.36 12.23 16.35
N LYS A 274 4.65 12.43 16.61
CA LYS A 274 5.71 11.67 15.95
C LYS A 274 6.08 10.49 16.84
N LEU A 275 5.98 9.28 16.29
CA LEU A 275 6.32 8.04 16.97
C LEU A 275 7.60 7.47 16.36
N ARG A 276 8.60 7.21 17.22
CA ARG A 276 9.82 6.51 16.85
C ARG A 276 9.78 5.08 17.40
N LEU A 277 9.94 4.11 16.53
CA LEU A 277 9.91 2.69 16.88
C LEU A 277 11.30 2.08 16.80
N GLN A 278 11.68 1.29 17.79
CA GLN A 278 12.93 0.53 17.75
C GLN A 278 12.87 -0.75 18.58
N THR A 279 13.80 -1.65 18.33
CA THR A 279 14.00 -2.86 19.14
C THR A 279 15.30 -2.79 19.94
N TYR A 280 15.29 -3.41 21.11
CA TYR A 280 16.51 -3.62 21.89
C TYR A 280 16.64 -5.12 22.29
N PRO A 281 17.74 -5.81 21.87
CA PRO A 281 18.79 -5.28 20.99
C PRO A 281 18.26 -5.00 19.57
N PRO A 282 18.98 -4.17 18.78
CA PRO A 282 18.64 -3.93 17.38
C PRO A 282 18.57 -5.23 16.58
N GLY A 283 17.63 -5.36 15.64
CA GLY A 283 17.47 -6.54 14.80
C GLY A 283 16.92 -7.77 15.55
N ALA A 284 16.21 -7.57 16.67
CA ALA A 284 15.63 -8.66 17.45
C ALA A 284 14.23 -9.08 17.00
N GLY A 285 13.56 -8.29 16.18
CA GLY A 285 12.22 -8.54 15.67
C GLY A 285 11.73 -7.42 14.78
N THR A 286 10.50 -7.58 14.23
CA THR A 286 9.76 -6.52 13.53
C THR A 286 8.68 -5.95 14.42
N ILE A 287 8.34 -4.69 14.21
CA ILE A 287 7.19 -4.01 14.82
C ILE A 287 6.18 -3.73 13.71
N GLU A 288 4.98 -4.23 13.86
CA GLU A 288 3.83 -3.83 13.05
C GLU A 288 3.16 -2.65 13.76
N ILE A 289 2.91 -1.57 13.04
CA ILE A 289 2.16 -0.41 13.53
C ILE A 289 0.90 -0.25 12.68
N ASN A 290 -0.25 -0.35 13.31
CA ASN A 290 -1.57 -0.37 12.68
C ASN A 290 -1.63 -1.36 11.50
N THR A 291 -1.41 -0.89 10.27
CA THR A 291 -1.54 -1.70 9.05
C THR A 291 -0.21 -1.89 8.30
N ILE A 292 0.90 -1.42 8.83
CA ILE A 292 2.20 -1.46 8.17
C ILE A 292 3.28 -2.10 9.04
N VAL A 293 4.25 -2.71 8.37
CA VAL A 293 5.50 -3.18 8.98
C VAL A 293 6.63 -2.37 8.37
N PRO A 294 7.27 -1.45 9.10
CA PRO A 294 8.43 -0.72 8.60
C PRO A 294 9.54 -1.66 8.13
N GLU A 295 10.13 -1.36 6.98
CA GLU A 295 11.21 -2.18 6.40
C GLU A 295 12.46 -2.20 7.29
N GLU A 296 12.76 -1.08 7.94
CA GLU A 296 13.93 -0.92 8.82
C GLU A 296 13.54 -0.27 10.15
N LEU A 297 14.27 -0.64 11.22
CA LEU A 297 14.20 -0.01 12.53
C LEU A 297 15.58 0.55 12.91
N PRO A 298 15.67 1.74 13.55
CA PRO A 298 14.56 2.57 14.02
C PRO A 298 13.81 3.26 12.89
N TRP A 299 12.47 3.37 13.04
CA TRP A 299 11.57 4.00 12.09
C TRP A 299 10.78 5.12 12.76
N GLU A 300 10.39 6.14 12.01
CA GLU A 300 9.57 7.25 12.47
C GLU A 300 8.33 7.43 11.59
N GLY A 301 7.18 7.65 12.22
CA GLY A 301 5.94 7.99 11.54
C GLY A 301 5.15 9.06 12.29
N VAL A 302 4.28 9.77 11.55
CA VAL A 302 3.42 10.82 12.08
C VAL A 302 2.00 10.30 12.18
N TYR A 303 1.43 10.36 13.37
CA TYR A 303 0.06 9.95 13.70
C TYR A 303 -0.69 11.09 14.38
N PHE A 304 -1.83 10.78 14.99
CA PHE A 304 -2.70 11.83 15.55
C PHE A 304 -3.01 11.59 17.04
N ASN A 305 -2.87 12.63 17.83
CA ASN A 305 -3.36 12.65 19.21
C ASN A 305 -4.86 12.37 19.24
N GLY A 306 -5.30 11.53 20.17
CA GLY A 306 -6.70 11.14 20.31
C GLY A 306 -7.12 9.94 19.48
N VAL A 307 -6.24 9.43 18.61
CA VAL A 307 -6.46 8.21 17.82
C VAL A 307 -5.56 7.10 18.36
N PRO A 308 -6.12 6.00 18.87
CA PRO A 308 -5.32 4.89 19.37
C PRO A 308 -4.50 4.24 18.26
N VAL A 309 -3.21 4.04 18.53
CA VAL A 309 -2.26 3.35 17.66
C VAL A 309 -2.06 1.94 18.18
N GLU A 310 -2.11 0.96 17.30
CA GLU A 310 -1.86 -0.46 17.60
C GLU A 310 -0.43 -0.85 17.22
N LEU A 311 0.27 -1.52 18.14
CA LEU A 311 1.62 -2.01 17.93
C LEU A 311 1.64 -3.52 18.20
N THR A 312 2.17 -4.29 17.25
CA THR A 312 2.32 -5.74 17.38
C THR A 312 3.74 -6.15 17.09
N ILE A 313 4.32 -7.00 17.95
CA ILE A 313 5.70 -7.45 17.84
C ILE A 313 5.77 -8.86 17.24
N LYS A 314 6.75 -9.07 16.36
CA LYS A 314 7.13 -10.40 15.84
C LYS A 314 8.61 -10.64 16.09
N PRO A 315 8.98 -11.47 17.11
CA PRO A 315 10.37 -11.79 17.36
C PRO A 315 11.02 -12.54 16.21
N TYR A 316 12.26 -12.21 15.90
CA TYR A 316 13.07 -13.05 15.02
C TYR A 316 13.57 -14.32 15.72
N PRO A 317 13.97 -15.37 14.97
CA PRO A 317 14.45 -16.62 15.53
C PRO A 317 15.56 -16.43 16.57
N GLY A 318 15.42 -17.06 17.74
CA GLY A 318 16.35 -16.98 18.85
C GLY A 318 16.09 -15.86 19.85
N TYR A 319 15.23 -14.89 19.51
CA TYR A 319 14.83 -13.83 20.42
C TYR A 319 13.48 -14.09 21.06
N GLN A 320 13.28 -13.53 22.26
CA GLN A 320 12.03 -13.59 23.01
C GLN A 320 11.65 -12.18 23.43
N PHE A 321 10.46 -11.74 23.04
CA PHE A 321 9.90 -10.47 23.48
C PHE A 321 9.75 -10.46 24.99
N GLN A 322 10.11 -9.33 25.62
CA GLN A 322 10.00 -9.12 27.05
C GLN A 322 8.92 -8.11 27.39
N HIS A 323 9.01 -6.91 26.83
CA HIS A 323 8.07 -5.84 27.09
C HIS A 323 8.26 -4.66 26.13
N TRP A 324 7.22 -3.85 26.06
CA TRP A 324 7.28 -2.50 25.51
C TRP A 324 7.61 -1.51 26.61
N GLN A 325 8.30 -0.42 26.26
CA GLN A 325 8.52 0.70 27.12
C GLN A 325 8.72 1.98 26.29
N SER A 326 8.28 3.13 26.82
CA SER A 326 8.61 4.46 26.32
C SER A 326 8.81 5.44 27.47
N GLU A 327 9.32 6.63 27.18
CA GLU A 327 9.54 7.63 28.23
C GLU A 327 8.26 8.31 28.69
N LYS A 328 7.25 8.44 27.79
CA LYS A 328 6.09 9.30 28.04
C LYS A 328 4.78 8.53 28.16
N THR A 329 4.52 7.58 27.30
CA THR A 329 3.22 6.90 27.24
C THR A 329 3.26 5.53 27.95
N ILE A 330 4.25 4.71 27.64
CA ILE A 330 4.39 3.36 28.22
C ILE A 330 5.47 3.40 29.31
N THR A 331 5.20 4.16 30.36
CA THR A 331 6.17 4.42 31.44
C THR A 331 6.42 3.21 32.35
N SER A 332 5.56 2.21 32.32
CA SER A 332 5.74 0.90 32.98
C SER A 332 5.84 -0.18 31.90
N PRO A 333 6.75 -1.17 32.06
CA PRO A 333 6.90 -2.25 31.09
C PRO A 333 5.59 -2.99 30.80
N ASP A 334 5.15 -3.03 29.53
CA ASP A 334 3.97 -3.80 29.09
C ASP A 334 4.43 -5.05 28.35
N GLN A 335 4.09 -6.22 28.90
CA GLN A 335 4.51 -7.52 28.36
C GLN A 335 3.55 -8.11 27.32
N THR A 336 2.50 -7.37 26.97
CA THR A 336 1.51 -7.80 25.98
C THR A 336 2.11 -7.68 24.58
N PRO A 337 2.17 -8.75 23.76
CA PRO A 337 2.78 -8.69 22.43
C PRO A 337 2.10 -7.74 21.43
N SER A 338 0.79 -7.56 21.58
CA SER A 338 0.01 -6.57 20.83
C SER A 338 -0.62 -5.58 21.82
N ILE A 339 -0.35 -4.30 21.64
CA ILE A 339 -0.79 -3.20 22.51
C ILE A 339 -1.50 -2.13 21.70
N ARG A 340 -2.40 -1.40 22.38
CA ARG A 340 -3.13 -0.28 21.79
C ARG A 340 -3.06 0.92 22.74
N TYR A 341 -2.39 1.98 22.32
CA TYR A 341 -2.19 3.19 23.12
C TYR A 341 -2.58 4.45 22.38
N ASN A 342 -3.04 5.45 23.14
CA ASN A 342 -3.30 6.79 22.65
C ASN A 342 -2.14 7.71 23.06
N PHE A 343 -1.29 8.02 22.11
CA PHE A 343 -0.13 8.88 22.30
C PHE A 343 -0.57 10.36 22.30
N GLN A 344 -0.13 11.11 23.31
CA GLN A 344 -0.54 12.51 23.51
C GLN A 344 0.49 13.50 22.97
N GLU A 345 1.72 13.07 22.83
CA GLU A 345 2.88 13.82 22.34
C GLU A 345 3.87 12.88 21.65
N ASP A 346 4.90 13.46 21.02
CA ASP A 346 5.98 12.69 20.40
C ASP A 346 6.62 11.75 21.41
N ASP A 347 6.82 10.47 21.02
CA ASP A 347 7.34 9.45 21.92
C ASP A 347 8.26 8.46 21.17
N GLU A 348 9.19 7.86 21.91
CA GLU A 348 10.06 6.81 21.41
C GLU A 348 9.69 5.49 22.09
N ILE A 349 9.22 4.54 21.31
CA ILE A 349 8.73 3.25 21.76
C ILE A 349 9.79 2.20 21.49
N VAL A 350 10.22 1.51 22.55
CA VAL A 350 11.22 0.45 22.50
C VAL A 350 10.57 -0.89 22.81
N ALA A 351 10.73 -1.84 21.91
CA ALA A 351 10.41 -3.24 22.18
C ALA A 351 11.68 -3.95 22.70
N TYR A 352 11.65 -4.42 23.93
CA TYR A 352 12.76 -5.10 24.58
C TYR A 352 12.66 -6.60 24.37
N PHE A 353 13.81 -7.19 24.05
CA PHE A 353 13.95 -8.65 23.87
C PHE A 353 15.07 -9.22 24.71
N SER A 354 14.94 -10.49 25.03
CA SER A 354 16.00 -11.32 25.61
C SER A 354 16.40 -12.41 24.65
N GLY A 355 17.52 -13.06 24.94
CA GLY A 355 18.07 -14.13 24.11
C GLY A 355 18.85 -13.58 22.90
N GLY A 356 18.72 -14.26 21.81
CA GLY A 356 19.42 -14.10 20.55
C GLY A 356 20.10 -15.40 20.16
N PRO A 357 20.39 -15.62 18.88
CA PRO A 357 21.04 -16.84 18.44
C PRO A 357 22.46 -16.90 19.02
N LYS A 358 22.83 -18.07 19.53
CA LYS A 358 24.22 -18.36 19.96
C LYS A 358 25.11 -18.70 18.77
N GLU A 359 24.52 -19.18 17.69
CA GLU A 359 25.12 -19.56 16.43
C GLU A 359 24.34 -18.89 15.28
N PRO A 360 24.96 -18.66 14.11
CA PRO A 360 24.27 -18.12 12.94
C PRO A 360 23.10 -19.02 12.53
N LEU A 361 21.94 -18.41 12.26
CA LEU A 361 20.73 -19.09 11.76
C LEU A 361 20.42 -18.60 10.36
N LEU A 362 20.33 -19.50 9.38
CA LEU A 362 20.03 -19.19 7.99
C LEU A 362 18.73 -19.85 7.56
N SER A 363 17.86 -19.07 6.93
CA SER A 363 16.67 -19.54 6.20
C SER A 363 16.73 -19.08 4.75
N ALA A 364 16.10 -19.81 3.83
CA ALA A 364 16.04 -19.43 2.43
C ALA A 364 14.78 -20.01 1.78
N TYR A 365 14.15 -19.25 0.86
CA TYR A 365 13.03 -19.69 0.04
C TYR A 365 12.97 -18.88 -1.26
N ILE A 366 12.19 -19.34 -2.23
CA ILE A 366 11.92 -18.60 -3.46
C ILE A 366 10.65 -17.80 -3.28
N ASN A 367 10.73 -16.49 -3.52
CA ASN A 367 9.58 -15.60 -3.48
C ASN A 367 8.72 -15.70 -4.77
N GLN A 368 7.62 -14.95 -4.81
CA GLN A 368 6.70 -14.93 -5.96
C GLN A 368 7.36 -14.41 -7.25
N ASP A 369 8.38 -13.56 -7.13
CA ASP A 369 9.14 -13.00 -8.25
C ASP A 369 10.27 -13.92 -8.74
N ARG A 370 10.35 -15.14 -8.18
CA ARG A 370 11.40 -16.15 -8.46
C ARG A 370 12.80 -15.71 -8.04
N GLU A 371 12.91 -14.83 -7.06
CA GLU A 371 14.17 -14.48 -6.42
C GLU A 371 14.41 -15.35 -5.19
N LEU A 372 15.68 -15.61 -4.88
CA LEU A 372 16.06 -16.29 -3.64
C LEU A 372 16.06 -15.30 -2.49
N GLN A 373 15.06 -15.39 -1.64
CA GLN A 373 14.98 -14.62 -0.41
C GLN A 373 15.61 -15.41 0.73
N LEU A 374 16.47 -14.76 1.49
CA LEU A 374 17.12 -15.35 2.65
C LEU A 374 16.98 -14.47 3.89
N GLY A 375 16.92 -15.12 5.06
CA GLY A 375 17.03 -14.50 6.38
C GLY A 375 18.24 -15.07 7.11
N LEU A 376 19.19 -14.24 7.49
CA LEU A 376 20.37 -14.62 8.27
C LEU A 376 20.39 -13.87 9.60
N THR A 377 20.27 -14.61 10.71
CA THR A 377 20.43 -14.03 12.05
C THR A 377 21.83 -14.27 12.56
N LEU A 378 22.56 -13.19 12.87
CA LEU A 378 23.94 -13.21 13.31
C LEU A 378 24.07 -12.92 14.81
N PRO A 379 24.83 -13.74 15.58
CA PRO A 379 25.19 -13.40 16.97
C PRO A 379 26.08 -12.17 17.08
N ASN A 380 26.95 -11.96 16.09
CA ASN A 380 27.85 -10.83 15.98
C ASN A 380 27.90 -10.36 14.53
N ALA A 381 28.18 -9.08 14.32
CA ALA A 381 28.39 -8.53 12.98
C ALA A 381 29.57 -9.24 12.27
N ASP A 382 29.42 -9.49 10.96
CA ASP A 382 30.42 -10.20 10.16
C ASP A 382 30.35 -9.77 8.68
N ASP A 383 31.45 -9.96 7.95
CA ASP A 383 31.48 -9.88 6.49
C ASP A 383 31.13 -11.26 5.92
N VAL A 384 29.94 -11.41 5.38
CA VAL A 384 29.37 -12.69 4.98
C VAL A 384 29.22 -12.81 3.47
N SER A 385 29.79 -13.88 2.91
CA SER A 385 29.56 -14.32 1.53
C SER A 385 28.52 -15.43 1.48
N PHE A 386 27.81 -15.55 0.37
CA PHE A 386 26.86 -16.64 0.16
C PHE A 386 27.27 -17.49 -1.03
N SER A 387 26.97 -18.79 -0.97
CA SER A 387 27.23 -19.71 -2.07
C SER A 387 26.05 -20.67 -2.24
N LEU A 388 25.61 -20.79 -3.49
CA LEU A 388 24.50 -21.65 -3.89
C LEU A 388 25.04 -22.93 -4.56
N PHE A 389 24.58 -24.08 -4.08
CA PHE A 389 24.97 -25.38 -4.58
C PHE A 389 23.79 -26.24 -4.99
N ASP A 390 24.00 -27.16 -5.91
CA ASP A 390 23.09 -28.27 -6.12
C ASP A 390 23.29 -29.38 -5.05
N VAL A 391 22.44 -30.42 -5.09
CA VAL A 391 22.51 -31.53 -4.13
C VAL A 391 23.75 -32.41 -4.27
N GLN A 392 24.48 -32.32 -5.40
CA GLN A 392 25.74 -32.98 -5.62
C GLN A 392 26.95 -32.20 -5.09
N GLY A 393 26.68 -30.99 -4.53
CA GLY A 393 27.73 -30.10 -4.00
C GLY A 393 28.46 -29.28 -5.06
N ARG A 394 27.91 -29.19 -6.28
CA ARG A 394 28.45 -28.35 -7.34
C ARG A 394 28.03 -26.91 -7.09
N LEU A 395 28.99 -26.00 -7.08
CA LEU A 395 28.75 -24.56 -6.95
C LEU A 395 28.04 -24.05 -8.20
N LEU A 396 26.86 -23.42 -8.00
CA LEU A 396 26.05 -22.81 -9.04
C LEU A 396 26.28 -21.30 -9.13
N GLN A 397 26.38 -20.63 -7.96
CA GLN A 397 26.63 -19.20 -7.89
C GLN A 397 27.31 -18.84 -6.58
N HIS A 398 28.17 -17.82 -6.63
CA HIS A 398 28.80 -17.22 -5.47
C HIS A 398 28.47 -15.73 -5.42
N PHE A 399 28.15 -15.25 -4.22
CA PHE A 399 27.88 -13.84 -3.91
C PHE A 399 28.98 -13.34 -2.99
N PRO A 400 29.66 -12.23 -3.35
CA PRO A 400 30.80 -11.74 -2.60
C PRO A 400 30.41 -11.31 -1.19
N ALA A 401 31.39 -11.28 -0.29
CA ALA A 401 31.18 -10.89 1.09
C ALA A 401 30.71 -9.43 1.19
N ALA A 402 29.74 -9.21 2.06
CA ALA A 402 29.21 -7.89 2.44
C ALA A 402 29.08 -7.83 3.96
N TYR A 403 29.28 -6.66 4.52
CA TYR A 403 29.06 -6.43 5.94
C TYR A 403 27.59 -6.63 6.30
N LEU A 404 27.35 -7.44 7.33
CA LEU A 404 26.04 -7.67 7.93
C LEU A 404 26.10 -7.38 9.44
N PRO A 405 25.21 -6.56 9.99
CA PRO A 405 25.16 -6.26 11.41
C PRO A 405 24.69 -7.47 12.25
N THR A 406 24.89 -7.38 13.55
CA THR A 406 24.30 -8.30 14.54
C THR A 406 22.77 -8.27 14.42
N GLY A 407 22.13 -9.42 14.62
CA GLY A 407 20.68 -9.60 14.54
C GLY A 407 20.23 -10.15 13.20
N TYR A 408 18.98 -9.95 12.84
CA TYR A 408 18.40 -10.47 11.63
C TYR A 408 18.73 -9.60 10.43
N ASN A 409 19.14 -10.25 9.35
CA ASN A 409 19.49 -9.64 8.08
C ASN A 409 18.68 -10.33 6.97
N GLU A 410 17.89 -9.59 6.23
CA GLU A 410 17.15 -10.08 5.06
C GLU A 410 17.85 -9.66 3.77
N ARG A 411 17.88 -10.56 2.78
CA ARG A 411 18.48 -10.31 1.47
C ARG A 411 17.72 -11.02 0.37
N ASN A 412 17.61 -10.34 -0.77
CA ASN A 412 17.18 -10.94 -2.03
C ASN A 412 18.40 -11.16 -2.91
N LEU A 413 18.60 -12.39 -3.34
CA LEU A 413 19.69 -12.76 -4.21
C LEU A 413 19.16 -13.13 -5.59
N ALA A 414 19.61 -12.40 -6.61
CA ALA A 414 19.31 -12.75 -7.99
C ALA A 414 20.03 -14.05 -8.35
N ILE A 415 19.26 -15.11 -8.63
CA ILE A 415 19.76 -16.41 -9.02
C ILE A 415 19.46 -16.72 -10.50
N PRO A 416 20.27 -17.56 -11.19
CA PRO A 416 19.94 -18.00 -12.54
C PRO A 416 18.64 -18.81 -12.53
N ALA A 417 18.01 -18.95 -13.68
CA ALA A 417 16.87 -19.85 -13.82
C ALA A 417 17.30 -21.30 -13.53
N LEU A 418 16.79 -21.84 -12.43
CA LEU A 418 17.12 -23.18 -11.96
C LEU A 418 15.91 -24.10 -12.12
N PRO A 419 16.13 -25.40 -12.46
CA PRO A 419 15.07 -26.41 -12.50
C PRO A 419 14.41 -26.63 -11.13
N THR A 420 13.22 -27.20 -11.13
CA THR A 420 12.61 -27.76 -9.92
C THR A 420 13.55 -28.74 -9.26
N GLY A 421 13.80 -28.56 -7.96
CA GLY A 421 14.77 -29.40 -7.23
C GLY A 421 15.11 -28.86 -5.84
N VAL A 422 15.99 -29.57 -5.18
CA VAL A 422 16.54 -29.20 -3.87
C VAL A 422 17.90 -28.56 -4.06
N TYR A 423 18.13 -27.47 -3.36
CA TYR A 423 19.37 -26.68 -3.40
C TYR A 423 19.89 -26.41 -2.00
N VAL A 424 21.16 -26.06 -1.90
CA VAL A 424 21.81 -25.71 -0.64
C VAL A 424 22.37 -24.30 -0.76
N LEU A 425 21.97 -23.42 0.16
CA LEU A 425 22.59 -22.11 0.35
C LEU A 425 23.50 -22.17 1.57
N THR A 426 24.72 -21.66 1.45
CA THR A 426 25.65 -21.49 2.58
C THR A 426 25.97 -20.02 2.78
N ALA A 427 26.13 -19.62 4.03
CA ALA A 427 26.65 -18.33 4.45
C ALA A 427 27.99 -18.55 5.15
N SER A 428 29.02 -17.84 4.73
CA SER A 428 30.40 -17.99 5.22
C SER A 428 31.04 -16.64 5.48
N GLY A 429 31.53 -16.43 6.69
CA GLY A 429 32.25 -15.25 7.15
C GLY A 429 33.31 -15.62 8.14
N LYS A 430 33.88 -14.63 8.85
CA LYS A 430 34.90 -14.83 9.87
C LYS A 430 34.39 -15.62 11.07
N SER A 431 33.18 -15.32 11.52
CA SER A 431 32.50 -15.99 12.63
C SER A 431 31.21 -16.69 12.18
N THR A 432 30.89 -16.65 10.90
CA THR A 432 29.66 -17.19 10.30
C THR A 432 29.99 -18.42 9.46
N GLN A 433 29.38 -19.57 9.81
CA GLN A 433 29.44 -20.79 8.99
C GLN A 433 28.11 -21.52 9.16
N VAL A 434 27.19 -21.39 8.21
CA VAL A 434 25.88 -22.04 8.27
C VAL A 434 25.37 -22.37 6.88
N GLY A 435 24.54 -23.40 6.75
CA GLY A 435 23.93 -23.79 5.50
C GLY A 435 22.48 -24.23 5.69
N VAL A 436 21.65 -24.00 4.67
CA VAL A 436 20.26 -24.39 4.63
C VAL A 436 19.89 -25.04 3.29
N LYS A 437 18.99 -26.03 3.34
CA LYS A 437 18.36 -26.60 2.13
C LYS A 437 17.05 -25.91 1.86
N PHE A 438 16.79 -25.62 0.60
CA PHE A 438 15.49 -25.10 0.14
C PHE A 438 15.05 -25.78 -1.16
N VAL A 439 13.78 -25.63 -1.51
CA VAL A 439 13.17 -26.28 -2.67
C VAL A 439 12.70 -25.23 -3.66
N ILE A 440 13.04 -25.44 -4.92
CA ILE A 440 12.39 -24.73 -6.04
C ILE A 440 11.29 -25.65 -6.55
N ALA A 441 10.05 -25.21 -6.44
CA ALA A 441 8.86 -25.87 -7.00
C ALA A 441 8.35 -25.11 -8.23
N ASN A 442 7.59 -25.80 -9.10
CA ASN A 442 6.96 -25.20 -10.27
C ASN A 442 5.75 -24.35 -9.90
#